data_c3f825578e19ff67adeb07d5e5ff9323
#
_entry.id   c3f825578e19ff67adeb07d5e5ff9323
#
_cell.length_a   1.000
_cell.length_b   1.000
_cell.length_c   1.000
_cell.angle_alpha   90.00
_cell.angle_beta   90.00
_cell.angle_gamma   90.00
#
_symmetry.space_group_name_H-M   'P 1'
#
loop_
_entity.id
_entity.type
_entity.pdbx_description
1 polymer ?
#
loop_
_entity_poly.entity_id
_entity_poly.type
_entity_poly.pdbx_seq_one_letter_code
_entity_poly.pdbx_strand_id
1 'polypeptide(L)'
;MEGAKISPSEVRPIFIGVVLTNIPFLIYFAFTVPIAAMGWILAYSLFFYFYSSPPFRFKARPVWDSVSNTDYAFPLVFIPLAFGNEPLWFAAIGLMVWSMAKHTFDAVQDIPQDSFVGIKTTAVWLGTKGSAYWVGIFWLISTGLFAMVNIPVAIVNFVIAGYLTYAIFKDPVPETGRKLYRLSIAFPYIAGAVAGVQLVSAMVLGLYP
;
A
#
# COMPACT_ATOMS: atom_id res chain seq x y z
N MET A 1 -4.39 -18.42 7.69
CA MET A 1 -4.47 -19.36 6.55
C MET A 1 -3.05 -19.58 6.06
N GLU A 2 -2.56 -20.80 6.09
CA GLU A 2 -1.29 -21.10 5.40
C GLU A 2 -1.55 -20.99 3.89
N GLY A 3 -0.74 -20.19 3.20
CA GLY A 3 -0.78 -20.12 1.74
C GLY A 3 -0.42 -21.48 1.11
N ALA A 4 -0.85 -21.70 -0.14
CA ALA A 4 -0.50 -22.92 -0.87
C ALA A 4 1.03 -23.07 -0.94
N LYS A 5 1.55 -24.22 -0.52
CA LYS A 5 2.98 -24.54 -0.63
C LYS A 5 3.27 -24.91 -2.08
N ILE A 6 4.11 -24.11 -2.74
CA ILE A 6 4.56 -24.36 -4.11
C ILE A 6 5.84 -25.18 -4.05
N SER A 7 5.91 -26.30 -4.81
CA SER A 7 7.12 -27.10 -4.93
C SER A 7 8.17 -26.37 -5.79
N PRO A 8 9.47 -26.61 -5.59
CA PRO A 8 10.52 -26.00 -6.42
C PRO A 8 10.35 -26.25 -7.92
N SER A 9 9.76 -27.37 -8.31
CA SER A 9 9.48 -27.71 -9.71
C SER A 9 8.36 -26.86 -10.34
N GLU A 10 7.45 -26.31 -9.52
CA GLU A 10 6.33 -25.48 -9.99
C GLU A 10 6.71 -24.00 -10.14
N VAL A 11 7.80 -23.56 -9.50
CA VAL A 11 8.21 -22.14 -9.54
C VAL A 11 8.47 -21.66 -10.97
N ARG A 12 9.21 -22.45 -11.77
CA ARG A 12 9.56 -22.08 -13.15
C ARG A 12 8.34 -22.01 -14.07
N PRO A 13 7.45 -23.01 -14.13
CA PRO A 13 6.22 -22.90 -14.92
C PRO A 13 5.32 -21.72 -14.52
N ILE A 14 5.15 -21.48 -13.22
CA ILE A 14 4.37 -20.35 -12.71
C ILE A 14 5.00 -19.02 -13.17
N PHE A 15 6.32 -18.87 -13.03
CA PHE A 15 7.02 -17.67 -13.46
C PHE A 15 6.86 -17.43 -14.96
N ILE A 16 7.03 -18.45 -15.78
CA ILE A 16 6.81 -18.37 -17.23
C ILE A 16 5.36 -17.98 -17.54
N GLY A 17 4.38 -18.58 -16.86
CA GLY A 17 2.98 -18.23 -17.02
C GLY A 17 2.70 -16.77 -16.70
N VAL A 18 3.24 -16.26 -15.59
CA VAL A 18 3.13 -14.83 -15.22
C VAL A 18 3.75 -13.93 -16.28
N VAL A 19 4.96 -14.25 -16.75
CA VAL A 19 5.63 -13.45 -17.80
C VAL A 19 4.81 -13.45 -19.08
N LEU A 20 4.39 -14.62 -19.57
CA LEU A 20 3.62 -14.72 -20.81
C LEU A 20 2.27 -14.02 -20.75
N THR A 21 1.59 -14.02 -19.61
CA THR A 21 0.32 -13.30 -19.44
C THR A 21 0.50 -11.79 -19.36
N ASN A 22 1.63 -11.28 -18.88
CA ASN A 22 1.85 -9.84 -18.72
C ASN A 22 2.51 -9.18 -19.95
N ILE A 23 3.34 -9.91 -20.71
CA ILE A 23 4.02 -9.36 -21.90
C ILE A 23 3.06 -8.69 -22.90
N PRO A 24 1.92 -9.29 -23.31
CA PRO A 24 1.01 -8.64 -24.26
C PRO A 24 0.52 -7.28 -23.78
N PHE A 25 0.23 -7.13 -22.48
CA PHE A 25 -0.20 -5.86 -21.91
C PHE A 25 0.93 -4.84 -21.87
N LEU A 26 2.15 -5.26 -21.52
CA LEU A 26 3.32 -4.38 -21.56
C LEU A 26 3.61 -3.87 -22.97
N ILE A 27 3.51 -4.74 -23.96
CA ILE A 27 3.65 -4.38 -25.39
C ILE A 27 2.55 -3.39 -25.78
N TYR A 28 1.29 -3.68 -25.45
CA TYR A 28 0.18 -2.78 -25.73
C TYR A 28 0.40 -1.40 -25.11
N PHE A 29 0.76 -1.31 -23.84
CA PHE A 29 1.02 -0.05 -23.18
C PHE A 29 2.22 0.69 -23.77
N ALA A 30 3.28 -0.02 -24.18
CA ALA A 30 4.45 0.61 -24.78
C ALA A 30 4.12 1.41 -26.06
N PHE A 31 3.03 1.03 -26.78
CA PHE A 31 2.58 1.69 -28.01
C PHE A 31 1.39 2.65 -27.78
N THR A 32 0.70 2.60 -26.65
CA THR A 32 -0.57 3.31 -26.46
C THR A 32 -0.54 4.37 -25.38
N VAL A 33 0.37 4.28 -24.40
CA VAL A 33 0.45 5.27 -23.34
C VAL A 33 1.65 6.21 -23.48
N PRO A 34 1.58 7.44 -22.95
CA PRO A 34 2.73 8.35 -22.90
C PRO A 34 3.94 7.75 -22.19
N ILE A 35 5.13 8.19 -22.58
CA ILE A 35 6.42 7.70 -22.05
C ILE A 35 6.51 7.79 -20.51
N ALA A 36 5.92 8.82 -19.92
CA ALA A 36 5.87 8.98 -18.46
C ALA A 36 5.06 7.87 -17.77
N ALA A 37 3.90 7.51 -18.33
CA ALA A 37 3.09 6.40 -17.84
C ALA A 37 3.81 5.06 -18.01
N MET A 38 4.48 4.84 -19.14
CA MET A 38 5.28 3.63 -19.36
C MET A 38 6.45 3.54 -18.40
N GLY A 39 7.15 4.65 -18.16
CA GLY A 39 8.21 4.73 -17.14
C GLY A 39 7.72 4.34 -15.75
N TRP A 40 6.50 4.76 -15.40
CA TRP A 40 5.86 4.41 -14.13
C TRP A 40 5.54 2.91 -14.03
N ILE A 41 5.01 2.30 -15.09
CA ILE A 41 4.78 0.85 -15.15
C ILE A 41 6.08 0.08 -14.92
N LEU A 42 7.16 0.48 -15.62
CA LEU A 42 8.46 -0.20 -15.52
C LEU A 42 9.06 -0.07 -14.12
N ALA A 43 9.07 1.14 -13.55
CA ALA A 43 9.57 1.39 -12.21
C ALA A 43 8.82 0.54 -11.19
N TYR A 44 7.50 0.51 -11.31
CA TYR A 44 6.62 -0.25 -10.44
C TYR A 44 6.82 -1.76 -10.56
N SER A 45 6.91 -2.28 -11.80
CA SER A 45 7.17 -3.69 -12.06
C SER A 45 8.50 -4.15 -11.46
N LEU A 46 9.54 -3.30 -11.50
CA LEU A 46 10.83 -3.56 -10.87
C LEU A 46 10.71 -3.60 -9.34
N PHE A 47 9.98 -2.65 -8.75
CA PHE A 47 9.73 -2.63 -7.30
C PHE A 47 9.01 -3.89 -6.85
N PHE A 48 7.98 -4.30 -7.58
CA PHE A 48 7.19 -5.51 -7.31
C PHE A 48 8.04 -6.79 -7.45
N TYR A 49 8.87 -6.86 -8.49
CA TYR A 49 9.82 -7.96 -8.67
C TYR A 49 10.78 -8.08 -7.49
N PHE A 50 11.41 -6.97 -7.10
CA PHE A 50 12.39 -6.95 -6.01
C PHE A 50 11.77 -7.05 -4.61
N TYR A 51 10.47 -6.96 -4.48
CA TYR A 51 9.80 -7.22 -3.21
C TYR A 51 10.11 -8.62 -2.68
N SER A 52 10.05 -9.63 -3.53
CA SER A 52 10.31 -11.02 -3.14
C SER A 52 11.62 -11.60 -3.67
N SER A 53 12.21 -11.02 -4.73
CA SER A 53 13.34 -11.59 -5.47
C SER A 53 14.70 -11.03 -5.04
N PRO A 54 15.77 -11.86 -5.08
CA PRO A 54 17.14 -11.38 -4.95
C PRO A 54 17.48 -10.36 -6.06
N PRO A 55 18.44 -9.46 -5.83
CA PRO A 55 19.30 -9.36 -4.63
C PRO A 55 18.66 -8.56 -3.49
N PHE A 56 17.57 -7.79 -3.75
CA PHE A 56 17.03 -6.85 -2.77
C PHE A 56 16.10 -7.50 -1.76
N ARG A 57 15.12 -8.28 -2.19
CA ARG A 57 14.13 -8.96 -1.35
C ARG A 57 13.56 -8.04 -0.27
N PHE A 58 12.95 -6.93 -0.69
CA PHE A 58 12.50 -5.83 0.18
C PHE A 58 11.63 -6.30 1.35
N LYS A 59 10.76 -7.29 1.14
CA LYS A 59 9.90 -7.86 2.19
C LYS A 59 10.65 -8.37 3.43
N ALA A 60 11.96 -8.61 3.34
CA ALA A 60 12.78 -9.11 4.45
C ALA A 60 13.78 -8.05 4.96
N ARG A 61 13.59 -6.78 4.63
CA ARG A 61 14.47 -5.68 5.01
C ARG A 61 13.69 -4.57 5.69
N PRO A 62 14.08 -4.18 6.93
CA PRO A 62 13.44 -3.07 7.63
C PRO A 62 13.40 -1.81 6.77
N VAL A 63 12.34 -1.04 6.90
CA VAL A 63 11.98 0.13 6.10
C VAL A 63 11.58 -0.22 4.68
N TRP A 64 12.37 -1.02 3.96
CA TRP A 64 12.10 -1.38 2.56
C TRP A 64 10.85 -2.23 2.38
N ASP A 65 10.50 -3.09 3.35
CA ASP A 65 9.23 -3.83 3.35
C ASP A 65 8.02 -2.88 3.36
N SER A 66 8.10 -1.78 4.11
CA SER A 66 7.06 -0.75 4.16
C SER A 66 7.09 0.15 2.92
N VAL A 67 8.28 0.64 2.51
CA VAL A 67 8.43 1.51 1.33
C VAL A 67 7.95 0.81 0.06
N SER A 68 8.18 -0.49 -0.08
CA SER A 68 7.73 -1.23 -1.26
C SER A 68 6.20 -1.34 -1.36
N ASN A 69 5.45 -1.02 -0.31
CA ASN A 69 3.99 -0.94 -0.35
C ASN A 69 3.45 0.41 -0.84
N THR A 70 4.31 1.35 -1.21
CA THR A 70 3.89 2.59 -1.90
C THR A 70 3.17 2.33 -3.23
N ASP A 71 3.21 1.09 -3.69
CA ASP A 71 2.51 0.53 -4.83
C ASP A 71 0.98 0.72 -4.79
N TYR A 72 0.36 0.84 -3.66
CA TYR A 72 -1.07 1.17 -3.56
C TYR A 72 -1.45 2.46 -4.28
N ALA A 73 -0.51 3.40 -4.42
CA ALA A 73 -0.72 4.66 -5.13
C ALA A 73 -0.55 4.55 -6.65
N PHE A 74 -0.19 3.37 -7.19
CA PHE A 74 0.03 3.17 -8.62
C PHE A 74 -1.10 3.74 -9.50
N PRO A 75 -2.39 3.44 -9.24
CA PRO A 75 -3.47 3.95 -10.09
C PRO A 75 -3.60 5.48 -10.07
N LEU A 76 -3.30 6.13 -8.94
CA LEU A 76 -3.41 7.59 -8.80
C LEU A 76 -2.34 8.34 -9.60
N VAL A 77 -1.25 7.68 -9.96
CA VAL A 77 -0.21 8.24 -10.81
C VAL A 77 -0.34 7.75 -12.25
N PHE A 78 -0.50 6.43 -12.43
CA PHE A 78 -0.54 5.83 -13.76
C PHE A 78 -1.74 6.30 -14.59
N ILE A 79 -2.96 6.32 -14.01
CA ILE A 79 -4.17 6.63 -14.78
C ILE A 79 -4.11 8.07 -15.34
N PRO A 80 -3.87 9.12 -14.54
CA PRO A 80 -3.72 10.46 -15.11
C PRO A 80 -2.64 10.54 -16.19
N LEU A 81 -1.46 9.99 -15.93
CA LEU A 81 -0.36 9.99 -16.91
C LEU A 81 -0.72 9.27 -18.21
N ALA A 82 -1.47 8.16 -18.13
CA ALA A 82 -1.91 7.41 -19.31
C ALA A 82 -2.86 8.21 -20.23
N PHE A 83 -3.59 9.16 -19.63
CA PHE A 83 -4.46 10.09 -20.36
C PHE A 83 -3.82 11.45 -20.63
N GLY A 84 -2.51 11.60 -20.41
CA GLY A 84 -1.78 12.84 -20.65
C GLY A 84 -2.04 13.95 -19.63
N ASN A 85 -2.58 13.59 -18.44
CA ASN A 85 -2.87 14.52 -17.36
C ASN A 85 -1.84 14.41 -16.24
N GLU A 86 -1.68 15.50 -15.48
CA GLU A 86 -0.87 15.50 -14.26
C GLU A 86 -1.57 14.77 -13.12
N PRO A 87 -0.84 13.91 -12.35
CA PRO A 87 -1.38 13.28 -11.15
C PRO A 87 -1.70 14.29 -10.05
N LEU A 88 -2.68 13.98 -9.23
CA LEU A 88 -2.93 14.67 -7.97
C LEU A 88 -1.87 14.26 -6.93
N TRP A 89 -0.69 14.88 -7.01
CA TRP A 89 0.50 14.47 -6.24
C TRP A 89 0.27 14.42 -4.74
N PHE A 90 -0.49 15.34 -4.16
CA PHE A 90 -0.83 15.27 -2.71
C PHE A 90 -1.62 14.01 -2.37
N ALA A 91 -2.57 13.60 -3.21
CA ALA A 91 -3.31 12.36 -3.02
C ALA A 91 -2.42 11.12 -3.21
N ALA A 92 -1.60 11.12 -4.27
CA ALA A 92 -0.71 10.01 -4.58
C ALA A 92 0.35 9.80 -3.47
N ILE A 93 1.07 10.87 -3.09
CA ILE A 93 2.06 10.82 -2.02
C ILE A 93 1.38 10.50 -0.67
N GLY A 94 0.20 11.07 -0.41
CA GLY A 94 -0.60 10.75 0.76
C GLY A 94 -0.90 9.26 0.87
N LEU A 95 -1.29 8.61 -0.25
CA LEU A 95 -1.58 7.19 -0.29
C LEU A 95 -0.30 6.34 -0.20
N MET A 96 0.84 6.78 -0.79
CA MET A 96 2.14 6.13 -0.62
C MET A 96 2.54 6.09 0.86
N VAL A 97 2.48 7.22 1.53
CA VAL A 97 2.82 7.35 2.96
C VAL A 97 1.84 6.56 3.84
N TRP A 98 0.56 6.61 3.49
CA TRP A 98 -0.48 5.83 4.16
C TRP A 98 -0.23 4.32 4.09
N SER A 99 0.13 3.83 2.91
CA SER A 99 0.36 2.39 2.69
C SER A 99 1.60 1.88 3.42
N MET A 100 2.65 2.69 3.56
CA MET A 100 3.81 2.37 4.40
C MET A 100 3.40 2.13 5.86
N ALA A 101 2.57 3.00 6.42
CA ALA A 101 2.04 2.82 7.77
C ALA A 101 1.14 1.59 7.87
N LYS A 102 0.24 1.44 6.90
CA LYS A 102 -0.70 0.30 6.83
C LYS A 102 0.04 -1.04 6.81
N HIS A 103 1.07 -1.17 5.99
CA HIS A 103 1.88 -2.38 5.93
C HIS A 103 2.53 -2.69 7.28
N THR A 104 3.16 -1.70 7.90
CA THR A 104 3.79 -1.88 9.23
C THR A 104 2.76 -2.23 10.29
N PHE A 105 1.56 -1.60 10.27
CA PHE A 105 0.47 -1.95 11.17
C PHE A 105 0.05 -3.42 11.04
N ASP A 106 -0.19 -3.86 9.81
CA ASP A 106 -0.61 -5.24 9.55
C ASP A 106 0.48 -6.26 9.93
N ALA A 107 1.76 -5.90 9.74
CA ALA A 107 2.89 -6.75 10.10
C ALA A 107 3.09 -6.88 11.63
N VAL A 108 2.46 -6.05 12.46
CA VAL A 108 2.58 -6.17 13.93
C VAL A 108 2.12 -7.53 14.42
N GLN A 109 1.04 -8.08 13.88
CA GLN A 109 0.53 -9.40 14.27
C GLN A 109 1.48 -10.54 13.91
N ASP A 110 2.36 -10.33 12.92
CA ASP A 110 3.25 -11.35 12.36
C ASP A 110 4.66 -11.30 13.00
N ILE A 111 4.93 -10.34 13.89
CA ILE A 111 6.23 -10.20 14.58
C ILE A 111 6.75 -11.52 15.16
N PRO A 112 5.95 -12.35 15.88
CA PRO A 112 6.44 -13.60 16.43
C PRO A 112 6.86 -14.59 15.35
N GLN A 113 6.07 -14.73 14.30
CA GLN A 113 6.32 -15.68 13.22
C GLN A 113 7.49 -15.23 12.34
N ASP A 114 7.55 -13.95 11.96
CA ASP A 114 8.65 -13.38 11.17
C ASP A 114 9.97 -13.50 11.91
N SER A 115 9.98 -13.20 13.21
CA SER A 115 11.17 -13.36 14.05
C SER A 115 11.62 -14.82 14.11
N PHE A 116 10.69 -15.77 14.23
CA PHE A 116 11.00 -17.20 14.29
C PHE A 116 11.65 -17.70 12.99
N VAL A 117 11.20 -17.22 11.82
CA VAL A 117 11.76 -17.61 10.51
C VAL A 117 12.91 -16.71 10.06
N GLY A 118 13.36 -15.76 10.89
CA GLY A 118 14.49 -14.88 10.62
C GLY A 118 14.22 -13.77 9.59
N ILE A 119 12.96 -13.45 9.32
CA ILE A 119 12.56 -12.33 8.48
C ILE A 119 12.61 -11.05 9.32
N LYS A 120 13.31 -10.02 8.82
CA LYS A 120 13.44 -8.72 9.51
C LYS A 120 12.59 -7.67 8.79
N THR A 121 11.30 -7.63 9.10
CA THR A 121 10.39 -6.55 8.67
C THR A 121 10.60 -5.29 9.51
N THR A 122 10.03 -4.17 9.09
CA THR A 122 9.99 -2.92 9.88
C THR A 122 9.34 -3.16 11.25
N ALA A 123 8.26 -3.93 11.30
CA ALA A 123 7.58 -4.26 12.55
C ALA A 123 8.46 -5.11 13.48
N VAL A 124 9.20 -6.09 12.94
CA VAL A 124 10.16 -6.90 13.73
C VAL A 124 11.30 -6.02 14.25
N TRP A 125 11.83 -5.13 13.43
CA TRP A 125 12.93 -4.24 13.80
C TRP A 125 12.55 -3.24 14.90
N LEU A 126 11.35 -2.64 14.80
CA LEU A 126 10.87 -1.63 15.73
C LEU A 126 10.22 -2.23 16.99
N GLY A 127 9.78 -3.49 16.90
CA GLY A 127 8.86 -4.07 17.87
C GLY A 127 7.49 -3.40 17.85
N THR A 128 6.54 -3.92 18.62
CA THR A 128 5.14 -3.44 18.58
C THR A 128 5.03 -1.96 18.99
N LYS A 129 5.74 -1.55 20.05
CA LYS A 129 5.70 -0.16 20.52
C LYS A 129 6.34 0.81 19.52
N GLY A 130 7.47 0.47 18.95
CA GLY A 130 8.13 1.28 17.92
C GLY A 130 7.28 1.36 16.64
N SER A 131 6.59 0.28 16.28
CA SER A 131 5.64 0.26 15.17
C SER A 131 4.47 1.21 15.40
N ALA A 132 3.97 1.36 16.64
CA ALA A 132 2.93 2.34 16.94
C ALA A 132 3.36 3.78 16.63
N TYR A 133 4.60 4.16 16.95
CA TYR A 133 5.15 5.48 16.60
C TYR A 133 5.31 5.64 15.08
N TRP A 134 5.88 4.64 14.40
CA TRP A 134 6.03 4.65 12.95
C TRP A 134 4.68 4.86 12.26
N VAL A 135 3.72 4.03 12.59
CA VAL A 135 2.36 4.06 12.04
C VAL A 135 1.69 5.41 12.30
N GLY A 136 1.76 5.90 13.54
CA GLY A 136 1.16 7.19 13.95
C GLY A 136 1.72 8.37 13.16
N ILE A 137 3.05 8.45 13.04
CA ILE A 137 3.73 9.53 12.30
C ILE A 137 3.33 9.49 10.82
N PHE A 138 3.43 8.35 10.17
CA PHE A 138 3.16 8.25 8.73
C PHE A 138 1.67 8.45 8.41
N TRP A 139 0.74 7.95 9.24
CA TRP A 139 -0.68 8.23 9.05
C TRP A 139 -1.05 9.68 9.34
N LEU A 140 -0.37 10.35 10.27
CA LEU A 140 -0.58 11.77 10.49
C LEU A 140 -0.11 12.60 9.28
N ILE A 141 1.06 12.27 8.71
CA ILE A 141 1.55 12.90 7.48
C ILE A 141 0.56 12.68 6.34
N SER A 142 0.09 11.43 6.15
CA SER A 142 -0.88 11.12 5.10
C SER A 142 -2.20 11.87 5.28
N THR A 143 -2.66 12.04 6.53
CA THR A 143 -3.84 12.85 6.85
C THR A 143 -3.68 14.29 6.39
N GLY A 144 -2.52 14.91 6.67
CA GLY A 144 -2.21 16.26 6.20
C GLY A 144 -2.21 16.38 4.68
N LEU A 145 -1.61 15.41 3.98
CA LEU A 145 -1.59 15.37 2.52
C LEU A 145 -3.00 15.16 1.93
N PHE A 146 -3.81 14.29 2.52
CA PHE A 146 -5.21 14.12 2.09
C PHE A 146 -6.04 15.36 2.34
N ALA A 147 -5.80 16.11 3.42
CA ALA A 147 -6.52 17.35 3.70
C ALA A 147 -6.28 18.44 2.64
N MET A 148 -5.14 18.38 1.94
CA MET A 148 -4.88 19.28 0.80
C MET A 148 -5.74 18.97 -0.43
N VAL A 149 -6.39 17.81 -0.46
CA VAL A 149 -7.17 17.34 -1.62
C VAL A 149 -8.64 17.11 -1.24
N ASN A 150 -8.90 16.47 -0.09
CA ASN A 150 -10.23 16.03 0.30
C ASN A 150 -10.35 15.96 1.83
N ILE A 151 -10.94 17.00 2.42
CA ILE A 151 -11.10 17.11 3.88
C ILE A 151 -11.94 15.96 4.48
N PRO A 152 -13.10 15.55 3.94
CA PRO A 152 -13.83 14.40 4.47
C PRO A 152 -13.02 13.11 4.50
N VAL A 153 -12.24 12.81 3.45
CA VAL A 153 -11.34 11.65 3.45
C VAL A 153 -10.25 11.79 4.52
N ALA A 154 -9.69 12.99 4.68
CA ALA A 154 -8.69 13.26 5.71
C ALA A 154 -9.24 13.06 7.12
N ILE A 155 -10.49 13.49 7.39
CA ILE A 155 -11.16 13.28 8.68
C ILE A 155 -11.33 11.79 8.96
N VAL A 156 -11.84 11.02 7.99
CA VAL A 156 -12.01 9.57 8.14
C VAL A 156 -10.66 8.90 8.37
N ASN A 157 -9.62 9.29 7.62
CA ASN A 157 -8.27 8.81 7.82
C ASN A 157 -7.78 9.09 9.23
N PHE A 158 -7.89 10.33 9.70
CA PHE A 158 -7.46 10.73 11.04
C PHE A 158 -8.13 9.92 12.15
N VAL A 159 -9.45 9.72 12.05
CA VAL A 159 -10.23 9.01 13.08
C VAL A 159 -9.84 7.53 13.13
N ILE A 160 -9.84 6.85 11.99
CA ILE A 160 -9.56 5.39 11.97
C ILE A 160 -8.08 5.13 12.27
N ALA A 161 -7.18 5.85 11.62
CA ALA A 161 -5.74 5.73 11.84
C ALA A 161 -5.36 6.08 13.28
N GLY A 162 -5.94 7.15 13.83
CA GLY A 162 -5.74 7.55 15.22
C GLY A 162 -6.18 6.47 16.20
N TYR A 163 -7.35 5.87 15.97
CA TYR A 163 -7.85 4.77 16.80
C TYR A 163 -6.92 3.54 16.74
N LEU A 164 -6.55 3.10 15.54
CA LEU A 164 -5.67 1.95 15.35
C LEU A 164 -4.28 2.17 16.01
N THR A 165 -3.71 3.36 15.80
CA THR A 165 -2.43 3.76 16.41
C THR A 165 -2.53 3.78 17.93
N TYR A 166 -3.56 4.42 18.48
CA TYR A 166 -3.78 4.50 19.91
C TYR A 166 -3.94 3.13 20.57
N ALA A 167 -4.66 2.23 19.92
CA ALA A 167 -4.89 0.89 20.45
C ALA A 167 -3.57 0.10 20.59
N ILE A 168 -2.71 0.11 19.56
CA ILE A 168 -1.39 -0.54 19.66
C ILE A 168 -0.48 0.18 20.66
N PHE A 169 -0.56 1.50 20.73
CA PHE A 169 0.25 2.27 21.69
C PHE A 169 -0.12 1.93 23.12
N LYS A 170 -1.43 1.77 23.40
CA LYS A 170 -1.97 1.45 24.72
C LYS A 170 -1.67 0.02 25.15
N ASP A 171 -1.77 -0.91 24.23
CA ASP A 171 -1.53 -2.35 24.45
C ASP A 171 -0.57 -2.87 23.37
N PRO A 172 0.77 -2.67 23.56
CA PRO A 172 1.77 -2.92 22.55
C PRO A 172 2.15 -4.40 22.42
N VAL A 173 1.18 -5.25 22.10
CA VAL A 173 1.36 -6.68 21.86
C VAL A 173 0.87 -7.08 20.46
N PRO A 174 1.44 -8.13 19.83
CA PRO A 174 1.03 -8.60 18.51
C PRO A 174 -0.45 -8.96 18.41
N GLU A 175 -1.04 -9.45 19.50
CA GLU A 175 -2.45 -9.81 19.60
C GLU A 175 -3.38 -8.62 19.38
N THR A 176 -2.98 -7.42 19.77
CA THR A 176 -3.73 -6.18 19.52
C THR A 176 -3.80 -5.89 18.02
N GLY A 177 -2.70 -6.03 17.29
CA GLY A 177 -2.69 -5.96 15.83
C GLY A 177 -3.65 -6.97 15.20
N ARG A 178 -3.61 -8.22 15.66
CA ARG A 178 -4.50 -9.30 15.19
C ARG A 178 -5.98 -9.02 15.43
N LYS A 179 -6.35 -8.52 16.61
CA LYS A 179 -7.74 -8.14 16.94
C LYS A 179 -8.26 -7.04 16.02
N LEU A 180 -7.41 -6.09 15.65
CA LEU A 180 -7.76 -4.92 14.85
C LEU A 180 -7.57 -5.13 13.34
N TYR A 181 -7.03 -6.27 12.93
CA TYR A 181 -6.72 -6.56 11.53
C TYR A 181 -7.92 -6.39 10.60
N ARG A 182 -9.13 -6.83 11.04
CA ARG A 182 -10.35 -6.67 10.24
C ARG A 182 -10.70 -5.20 10.00
N LEU A 183 -10.52 -4.34 11.00
CA LEU A 183 -10.74 -2.91 10.86
C LEU A 183 -9.67 -2.29 9.96
N SER A 184 -8.42 -2.72 10.08
CA SER A 184 -7.32 -2.32 9.20
C SER A 184 -7.62 -2.66 7.74
N ILE A 185 -8.17 -3.83 7.45
CA ILE A 185 -8.60 -4.22 6.09
C ILE A 185 -9.80 -3.38 5.61
N ALA A 186 -10.77 -3.09 6.49
CA ALA A 186 -11.93 -2.27 6.13
C ALA A 186 -11.59 -0.79 5.90
N PHE A 187 -10.52 -0.30 6.49
CA PHE A 187 -10.12 1.10 6.47
C PHE A 187 -10.07 1.72 5.06
N PRO A 188 -9.33 1.19 4.08
CA PRO A 188 -9.27 1.77 2.74
C PRO A 188 -10.63 1.78 2.04
N TYR A 189 -11.47 0.78 2.29
CA TYR A 189 -12.82 0.72 1.71
C TYR A 189 -13.73 1.81 2.30
N ILE A 190 -13.63 2.08 3.60
CA ILE A 190 -14.39 3.15 4.25
C ILE A 190 -13.97 4.51 3.70
N ALA A 191 -12.67 4.79 3.62
CA ALA A 191 -12.14 6.03 3.05
C ALA A 191 -12.51 6.17 1.57
N GLY A 192 -12.40 5.09 0.80
CA GLY A 192 -12.78 5.04 -0.61
C GLY A 192 -14.28 5.24 -0.82
N ALA A 193 -15.13 4.71 0.05
CA ALA A 193 -16.57 4.94 -0.02
C ALA A 193 -16.94 6.42 0.18
N VAL A 194 -16.27 7.11 1.11
CA VAL A 194 -16.47 8.56 1.31
C VAL A 194 -16.09 9.35 0.06
N ALA A 195 -14.94 9.06 -0.55
CA ALA A 195 -14.54 9.70 -1.81
C ALA A 195 -15.51 9.36 -2.95
N GLY A 196 -15.94 8.11 -3.05
CA GLY A 196 -16.89 7.64 -4.06
C GLY A 196 -18.25 8.30 -3.96
N VAL A 197 -18.80 8.42 -2.76
CA VAL A 197 -20.08 9.13 -2.54
C VAL A 197 -19.98 10.61 -2.97
N GLN A 198 -18.86 11.28 -2.64
CA GLN A 198 -18.65 12.66 -3.05
C GLN A 198 -18.58 12.80 -4.58
N LEU A 199 -17.82 11.88 -5.24
CA LEU A 199 -17.72 11.88 -6.70
C LEU A 199 -19.09 11.68 -7.36
N VAL A 200 -19.84 10.65 -6.95
CA VAL A 200 -21.18 10.38 -7.49
C VAL A 200 -22.12 11.55 -7.23
N SER A 201 -22.09 12.14 -6.03
CA SER A 201 -22.92 13.32 -5.72
C SER A 201 -22.57 14.51 -6.60
N ALA A 202 -21.28 14.77 -6.83
CA ALA A 202 -20.84 15.86 -7.71
C ALA A 202 -21.29 15.62 -9.17
N MET A 203 -21.22 14.40 -9.66
CA MET A 203 -21.71 14.03 -11.00
C MET A 203 -23.23 14.21 -11.14
N VAL A 204 -24.01 13.75 -10.14
CA VAL A 204 -25.48 13.85 -10.14
C VAL A 204 -25.94 15.31 -10.07
N LEU A 205 -25.24 16.15 -9.31
CA LEU A 205 -25.53 17.57 -9.16
C LEU A 205 -24.98 18.43 -10.31
N GLY A 206 -24.33 17.86 -11.30
CA GLY A 206 -23.70 18.58 -12.40
C GLY A 206 -22.55 19.50 -11.99
N LEU A 207 -21.93 19.22 -10.87
CA LEU A 207 -20.77 19.98 -10.34
C LEU A 207 -19.44 19.51 -10.95
N TYR A 208 -19.47 18.48 -11.78
CA TYR A 208 -18.32 17.97 -12.52
C TYR A 208 -18.35 18.55 -13.93
N PRO A 209 -17.22 19.10 -14.43
CA PRO A 209 -17.14 19.63 -15.79
C PRO A 209 -17.27 18.54 -16.84
#